data_1233d80a43949f20075d2166187adc2d
#
_entry.id   1233d80a43949f20075d2166187adc2d
#
_cell.length_a   1.000
_cell.length_b   1.000
_cell.length_c   1.000
_cell.angle_alpha   90.00
_cell.angle_beta   90.00
_cell.angle_gamma   90.00
#
_symmetry.space_group_name_H-M   'P 1'
#
loop_
_entity.id
_entity.type
_entity.pdbx_description
1 polymer ?
#
loop_
_entity_poly.entity_id
_entity_poly.type
_entity_poly.pdbx_seq_one_letter_code
_entity_poly.pdbx_strand_id
1 'polypeptide(L)'
;MSQPPLISTTDQATVEQLANRLPQSLMIIAEPGLDGAGVARHLAHHCKSDVLTVSPLPQKNTISTEQIRDLTAMLRTYSSVRRVVIINPANLMTESAQNALLKTLEEPNPNTHFLLIAETSTDLLPTIQSRCQQLTLHRTTTSQDAKLLENTSLTPQEKRQIAFLAAGLPLLITELSHDATKLAERQAIAADAKHILEYPSSYSAIKCAMHYTDRTKALQLIDILLRFIHFQLKHATQPPAMHQLLQKVLEAEKSLLANGNTRLALLKIVL
;
A
#
# COMPACT_ATOMS: atom_id res chain seq x y z
N MET A 1 -15.52 -1.35 20.01
CA MET A 1 -14.65 -0.15 19.82
C MET A 1 -13.73 -0.47 18.65
N SER A 2 -13.72 0.36 17.59
CA SER A 2 -12.77 0.17 16.49
C SER A 2 -11.36 0.44 17.00
N GLN A 3 -10.40 -0.43 16.68
CA GLN A 3 -8.99 -0.16 16.96
C GLN A 3 -8.58 1.15 16.26
N PRO A 4 -7.76 2.00 16.90
CA PRO A 4 -7.22 3.18 16.24
C PRO A 4 -6.37 2.75 15.04
N PRO A 5 -6.39 3.53 13.94
CA PRO A 5 -5.59 3.20 12.76
C PRO A 5 -4.09 3.30 13.06
N LEU A 6 -3.33 2.41 12.46
CA LEU A 6 -1.87 2.40 12.56
C LEU A 6 -1.27 3.38 11.55
N ILE A 7 -1.12 4.63 11.95
CA ILE A 7 -0.68 5.72 11.07
C ILE A 7 0.50 6.50 11.64
N SER A 8 1.20 7.21 10.75
CA SER A 8 2.26 8.14 11.12
C SER A 8 1.72 9.27 12.05
N THR A 9 2.56 9.75 12.96
CA THR A 9 2.23 10.94 13.76
C THR A 9 1.95 12.16 12.89
N THR A 10 2.57 12.23 11.71
CA THR A 10 2.32 13.30 10.74
C THR A 10 0.88 13.26 10.21
N ASP A 11 0.30 12.08 10.06
CA ASP A 11 -1.03 11.90 9.48
C ASP A 11 -2.13 12.03 10.54
N GLN A 12 -1.81 11.82 11.82
CA GLN A 12 -2.80 11.84 12.92
C GLN A 12 -3.64 13.11 12.94
N ALA A 13 -2.98 14.28 12.90
CA ALA A 13 -3.68 15.56 12.94
C ALA A 13 -4.62 15.75 11.75
N THR A 14 -4.19 15.32 10.55
CA THR A 14 -4.99 15.40 9.33
C THR A 14 -6.19 14.45 9.40
N VAL A 15 -5.98 13.22 9.88
CA VAL A 15 -7.06 12.23 10.05
C VAL A 15 -8.08 12.70 11.08
N GLU A 16 -7.64 13.31 12.19
CA GLU A 16 -8.55 13.89 13.21
C GLU A 16 -9.36 15.08 12.65
N GLN A 17 -8.73 15.94 11.85
CA GLN A 17 -9.46 17.02 11.16
C GLN A 17 -10.52 16.47 10.20
N LEU A 18 -10.18 15.45 9.42
CA LEU A 18 -11.11 14.77 8.51
C LEU A 18 -12.23 14.05 9.28
N ALA A 19 -11.94 13.47 10.44
CA ALA A 19 -12.95 12.83 11.29
C ALA A 19 -14.00 13.84 11.77
N ASN A 20 -13.58 15.07 12.10
CA ASN A 20 -14.50 16.14 12.51
C ASN A 20 -15.29 16.73 11.34
N ARG A 21 -14.72 16.76 10.15
CA ARG A 21 -15.35 17.28 8.93
C ARG A 21 -15.04 16.39 7.73
N LEU A 22 -15.74 15.24 7.66
CA LEU A 22 -15.56 14.31 6.56
C LEU A 22 -16.04 14.92 5.24
N PRO A 23 -15.17 15.00 4.21
CA PRO A 23 -15.57 15.45 2.88
C PRO A 23 -16.53 14.44 2.25
N GLN A 24 -17.28 14.86 1.25
CA GLN A 24 -18.24 14.02 0.56
C GLN A 24 -17.57 12.87 -0.20
N SER A 25 -16.40 13.14 -0.77
CA SER A 25 -15.57 12.13 -1.43
C SER A 25 -14.10 12.31 -1.03
N LEU A 26 -13.49 11.26 -0.47
CA LEU A 26 -12.11 11.21 -0.03
C LEU A 26 -11.40 10.04 -0.69
N MET A 27 -10.27 10.32 -1.32
CA MET A 27 -9.34 9.30 -1.81
C MET A 27 -8.19 9.17 -0.81
N ILE A 28 -8.05 8.00 -0.21
CA ILE A 28 -6.96 7.66 0.72
C ILE A 28 -5.89 6.93 -0.09
N ILE A 29 -4.74 7.56 -0.26
CA ILE A 29 -3.59 7.01 -0.96
C ILE A 29 -2.70 6.34 0.08
N ALA A 30 -2.60 5.03 0.00
CA ALA A 30 -1.87 4.21 0.98
C ALA A 30 -1.12 3.10 0.25
N GLU A 31 0.21 3.16 0.26
CA GLU A 31 1.02 2.05 -0.26
C GLU A 31 0.77 0.76 0.53
N PRO A 32 1.01 -0.43 -0.09
CA PRO A 32 0.84 -1.71 0.61
C PRO A 32 1.63 -1.77 1.93
N GLY A 33 0.95 -2.10 3.01
CA GLY A 33 1.51 -2.11 4.36
C GLY A 33 1.19 -0.88 5.22
N LEU A 34 0.61 0.18 4.64
CA LEU A 34 -0.02 1.28 5.37
C LEU A 34 -1.49 0.97 5.65
N ASP A 35 -2.02 1.49 6.75
CA ASP A 35 -3.38 1.15 7.22
C ASP A 35 -4.46 2.08 6.65
N GLY A 36 -4.55 2.18 5.31
CA GLY A 36 -5.59 2.97 4.64
C GLY A 36 -7.01 2.48 4.98
N ALA A 37 -7.19 1.17 5.11
CA ALA A 37 -8.48 0.59 5.49
C ALA A 37 -8.84 0.90 6.95
N GLY A 38 -7.87 0.90 7.86
CA GLY A 38 -8.07 1.31 9.26
C GLY A 38 -8.48 2.78 9.36
N VAL A 39 -7.83 3.65 8.59
CA VAL A 39 -8.21 5.08 8.50
C VAL A 39 -9.65 5.23 8.02
N ALA A 40 -10.03 4.54 6.94
CA ALA A 40 -11.40 4.62 6.42
C ALA A 40 -12.43 4.15 7.46
N ARG A 41 -12.17 3.02 8.14
CA ARG A 41 -13.05 2.53 9.23
C ARG A 41 -13.11 3.49 10.39
N HIS A 42 -12.00 4.10 10.77
CA HIS A 42 -11.94 5.09 11.85
C HIS A 42 -12.80 6.33 11.53
N LEU A 43 -12.66 6.88 10.32
CA LEU A 43 -13.46 8.01 9.85
C LEU A 43 -14.97 7.68 9.82
N ALA A 44 -15.33 6.51 9.29
CA ALA A 44 -16.70 6.05 9.24
C ALA A 44 -17.32 5.89 10.65
N HIS A 45 -16.57 5.28 11.57
CA HIS A 45 -17.01 5.09 12.95
C HIS A 45 -17.20 6.43 13.70
N HIS A 46 -16.27 7.38 13.49
CA HIS A 46 -16.37 8.71 14.10
C HIS A 46 -17.66 9.44 13.66
N CYS A 47 -18.07 9.25 12.41
CA CYS A 47 -19.29 9.83 11.86
C CYS A 47 -20.57 9.11 12.31
N LYS A 48 -20.51 8.02 13.08
CA LYS A 48 -21.66 7.18 13.49
C LYS A 48 -22.53 6.82 12.29
N SER A 49 -21.92 6.36 11.21
CA SER A 49 -22.57 6.09 9.91
C SER A 49 -22.80 4.60 9.68
N ASP A 50 -23.78 4.30 8.82
CA ASP A 50 -23.89 2.98 8.20
C ASP A 50 -22.76 2.82 7.18
N VAL A 51 -22.03 1.72 7.29
CA VAL A 51 -20.86 1.45 6.45
C VAL A 51 -21.20 0.42 5.39
N LEU A 52 -21.03 0.81 4.12
CA LEU A 52 -21.13 -0.08 2.98
C LEU A 52 -19.72 -0.30 2.42
N THR A 53 -19.26 -1.54 2.35
CA THR A 53 -17.93 -1.85 1.82
C THR A 53 -18.05 -2.56 0.48
N VAL A 54 -17.30 -2.09 -0.51
CA VAL A 54 -17.17 -2.71 -1.83
C VAL A 54 -15.74 -3.20 -1.99
N SER A 55 -15.61 -4.47 -2.29
CA SER A 55 -14.33 -5.15 -2.58
C SER A 55 -14.53 -6.18 -3.70
N PRO A 56 -13.46 -6.70 -4.32
CA PRO A 56 -13.60 -7.80 -5.26
C PRO A 56 -14.38 -8.96 -4.66
N LEU A 57 -15.27 -9.55 -5.45
CA LEU A 57 -15.98 -10.76 -5.03
C LEU A 57 -15.02 -11.95 -4.91
N PRO A 58 -15.35 -12.97 -4.08
CA PRO A 58 -14.58 -14.20 -4.04
C PRO A 58 -14.36 -14.75 -5.46
N GLN A 59 -13.13 -15.15 -5.78
CA GLN A 59 -12.68 -15.63 -7.09
C GLN A 59 -12.61 -14.56 -8.22
N LYS A 60 -12.86 -13.29 -7.93
CA LYS A 60 -12.63 -12.18 -8.86
C LYS A 60 -11.53 -11.25 -8.33
N ASN A 61 -10.63 -10.86 -9.23
CA ASN A 61 -9.52 -9.96 -8.86
C ASN A 61 -9.85 -8.48 -9.10
N THR A 62 -11.08 -8.17 -9.53
CA THR A 62 -11.50 -6.82 -9.88
C THR A 62 -12.89 -6.52 -9.34
N ILE A 63 -13.16 -5.23 -9.09
CA ILE A 63 -14.49 -4.70 -8.79
C ILE A 63 -15.18 -4.40 -10.12
N SER A 64 -16.30 -5.07 -10.36
CA SER A 64 -17.02 -4.99 -11.63
C SER A 64 -17.96 -3.78 -11.69
N THR A 65 -18.35 -3.42 -12.91
CA THR A 65 -19.36 -2.39 -13.16
C THR A 65 -20.72 -2.71 -12.53
N GLU A 66 -21.07 -4.00 -12.49
CA GLU A 66 -22.31 -4.46 -11.86
C GLU A 66 -22.34 -4.17 -10.36
N GLN A 67 -21.25 -4.48 -9.63
CA GLN A 67 -21.14 -4.14 -8.20
C GLN A 67 -21.32 -2.64 -7.93
N ILE A 68 -20.77 -1.78 -8.79
CA ILE A 68 -20.92 -0.33 -8.65
C ILE A 68 -22.35 0.13 -9.00
N ARG A 69 -23.00 -0.50 -10.00
CA ARG A 69 -24.39 -0.21 -10.33
C ARG A 69 -25.35 -0.62 -9.21
N ASP A 70 -25.14 -1.78 -8.61
CA ASP A 70 -25.93 -2.24 -7.46
C ASP A 70 -25.77 -1.31 -6.26
N LEU A 71 -24.52 -0.92 -5.94
CA LEU A 71 -24.24 0.08 -4.93
C LEU A 71 -24.98 1.40 -5.22
N THR A 72 -24.88 1.93 -6.43
CA THR A 72 -25.52 3.20 -6.78
C THR A 72 -27.04 3.12 -6.75
N ALA A 73 -27.62 1.97 -7.10
CA ALA A 73 -29.06 1.72 -6.98
C ALA A 73 -29.50 1.73 -5.49
N MET A 74 -28.74 1.08 -4.61
CA MET A 74 -28.99 1.10 -3.15
C MET A 74 -28.90 2.51 -2.58
N LEU A 75 -27.96 3.33 -3.06
CA LEU A 75 -27.77 4.70 -2.58
C LEU A 75 -28.84 5.69 -3.04
N ARG A 76 -29.63 5.37 -4.08
CA ARG A 76 -30.77 6.20 -4.52
C ARG A 76 -31.89 6.28 -3.49
N THR A 77 -32.02 5.28 -2.62
CA THR A 77 -32.99 5.29 -1.55
C THR A 77 -32.58 6.32 -0.50
N TYR A 78 -33.48 7.26 -0.23
CA TYR A 78 -33.25 8.27 0.81
C TYR A 78 -32.98 7.60 2.16
N SER A 79 -31.95 8.06 2.85
CA SER A 79 -31.63 7.63 4.22
C SER A 79 -31.49 8.85 5.11
N SER A 80 -32.16 8.82 6.25
CA SER A 80 -31.98 9.80 7.32
C SER A 80 -30.66 9.59 8.07
N VAL A 81 -30.09 8.38 7.97
CA VAL A 81 -28.82 8.02 8.59
C VAL A 81 -27.68 8.31 7.62
N ARG A 82 -26.58 8.84 8.15
CA ARG A 82 -25.35 9.05 7.38
C ARG A 82 -24.81 7.70 6.89
N ARG A 83 -24.40 7.64 5.63
CA ARG A 83 -23.80 6.46 5.00
C ARG A 83 -22.37 6.76 4.60
N VAL A 84 -21.48 5.83 4.87
CA VAL A 84 -20.10 5.87 4.38
C VAL A 84 -19.86 4.65 3.50
N VAL A 85 -19.53 4.91 2.25
CA VAL A 85 -19.16 3.88 1.26
C VAL A 85 -17.65 3.77 1.24
N ILE A 86 -17.13 2.60 1.56
CA ILE A 86 -15.70 2.30 1.49
C ILE A 86 -15.44 1.40 0.29
N ILE A 87 -14.66 1.87 -0.69
CA ILE A 87 -14.22 1.07 -1.84
C ILE A 87 -12.76 0.71 -1.62
N ASN A 88 -12.49 -0.59 -1.36
CA ASN A 88 -11.15 -1.06 -1.00
C ASN A 88 -10.85 -2.45 -1.58
N PRO A 89 -9.80 -2.61 -2.39
CA PRO A 89 -8.98 -1.55 -2.99
C PRO A 89 -9.67 -0.90 -4.20
N ALA A 90 -9.62 0.42 -4.31
CA ALA A 90 -10.30 1.15 -5.39
C ALA A 90 -9.57 1.01 -6.74
N ASN A 91 -8.25 0.79 -6.74
CA ASN A 91 -7.46 0.50 -7.92
C ASN A 91 -7.84 -0.82 -8.62
N LEU A 92 -8.60 -1.70 -7.96
CA LEU A 92 -9.14 -2.91 -8.59
C LEU A 92 -10.50 -2.70 -9.29
N MET A 93 -11.04 -1.48 -9.31
CA MET A 93 -12.19 -1.17 -10.14
C MET A 93 -11.81 -1.22 -11.63
N THR A 94 -12.61 -1.92 -12.43
CA THR A 94 -12.47 -1.82 -13.90
C THR A 94 -12.73 -0.38 -14.35
N GLU A 95 -12.18 0.03 -15.48
CA GLU A 95 -12.40 1.38 -16.02
C GLU A 95 -13.91 1.69 -16.18
N SER A 96 -14.68 0.69 -16.66
CA SER A 96 -16.14 0.82 -16.77
C SER A 96 -16.83 0.96 -15.40
N ALA A 97 -16.28 0.33 -14.34
CA ALA A 97 -16.78 0.49 -12.97
C ALA A 97 -16.49 1.91 -12.44
N GLN A 98 -15.28 2.42 -12.70
CA GLN A 98 -14.89 3.78 -12.35
C GLN A 98 -15.80 4.81 -13.04
N ASN A 99 -16.06 4.64 -14.34
CA ASN A 99 -16.96 5.50 -15.10
C ASN A 99 -18.41 5.44 -14.57
N ALA A 100 -18.89 4.26 -14.15
CA ALA A 100 -20.22 4.13 -13.56
C ALA A 100 -20.36 4.86 -12.22
N LEU A 101 -19.26 5.05 -11.48
CA LEU A 101 -19.24 5.74 -10.19
C LEU A 101 -19.29 7.27 -10.34
N LEU A 102 -18.81 7.83 -11.47
CA LEU A 102 -18.62 9.27 -11.67
C LEU A 102 -19.86 10.08 -11.37
N LYS A 103 -21.03 9.70 -11.91
CA LYS A 103 -22.29 10.43 -11.69
C LYS A 103 -22.65 10.53 -10.20
N THR A 104 -22.37 9.48 -9.43
CA THR A 104 -22.66 9.43 -8.00
C THR A 104 -21.67 10.26 -7.19
N LEU A 105 -20.42 10.40 -7.67
CA LEU A 105 -19.43 11.30 -7.06
C LEU A 105 -19.68 12.77 -7.39
N GLU A 106 -20.31 13.07 -8.53
CA GLU A 106 -20.69 14.44 -8.92
C GLU A 106 -21.89 14.96 -8.11
N GLU A 107 -22.90 14.13 -7.96
CA GLU A 107 -24.15 14.47 -7.29
C GLU A 107 -24.48 13.44 -6.20
N PRO A 108 -23.64 13.35 -5.15
CA PRO A 108 -23.89 12.40 -4.09
C PRO A 108 -25.06 12.84 -3.22
N ASN A 109 -25.80 11.89 -2.65
CA ASN A 109 -26.81 12.21 -1.66
C ASN A 109 -26.18 12.95 -0.46
N PRO A 110 -26.85 13.96 0.11
CA PRO A 110 -26.28 14.81 1.17
C PRO A 110 -25.71 14.06 2.37
N ASN A 111 -26.28 12.89 2.70
CA ASN A 111 -25.83 12.06 3.83
C ASN A 111 -24.90 10.91 3.40
N THR A 112 -24.35 10.94 2.18
CA THR A 112 -23.48 9.86 1.68
C THR A 112 -22.06 10.39 1.50
N HIS A 113 -21.10 9.67 2.05
CA HIS A 113 -19.67 9.93 1.89
C HIS A 113 -18.98 8.74 1.22
N PHE A 114 -18.01 9.02 0.36
CA PHE A 114 -17.23 8.01 -0.35
C PHE A 114 -15.78 8.03 0.13
N LEU A 115 -15.26 6.88 0.54
CA LEU A 115 -13.86 6.66 0.90
C LEU A 115 -13.26 5.65 -0.08
N LEU A 116 -12.41 6.12 -0.99
CA LEU A 116 -11.74 5.31 -2.00
C LEU A 116 -10.30 5.06 -1.54
N ILE A 117 -9.90 3.81 -1.38
CA ILE A 117 -8.55 3.46 -0.95
C ILE A 117 -7.78 2.94 -2.16
N ALA A 118 -6.68 3.61 -2.53
CA ALA A 118 -5.84 3.25 -3.65
C ALA A 118 -4.36 3.27 -3.24
N GLU A 119 -3.53 2.53 -3.96
CA GLU A 119 -2.08 2.48 -3.70
C GLU A 119 -1.40 3.75 -4.18
N THR A 120 -1.80 4.25 -5.34
CA THR A 120 -1.33 5.51 -5.92
C THR A 120 -2.51 6.35 -6.44
N SER A 121 -2.31 7.66 -6.59
CA SER A 121 -3.35 8.53 -7.16
C SER A 121 -3.63 8.20 -8.63
N THR A 122 -2.61 7.74 -9.37
CA THR A 122 -2.69 7.42 -10.80
C THR A 122 -3.42 6.11 -11.11
N ASP A 123 -3.75 5.32 -10.09
CA ASP A 123 -4.52 4.07 -10.25
C ASP A 123 -5.98 4.33 -10.62
N LEU A 124 -6.47 5.53 -10.36
CA LEU A 124 -7.84 5.94 -10.66
C LEU A 124 -7.87 6.95 -11.81
N LEU A 125 -9.00 6.97 -12.54
CA LEU A 125 -9.19 7.91 -13.63
C LEU A 125 -9.04 9.38 -13.15
N PRO A 126 -8.45 10.26 -13.95
CA PRO A 126 -8.31 11.69 -13.61
C PRO A 126 -9.65 12.35 -13.26
N THR A 127 -10.74 11.86 -13.86
CA THR A 127 -12.12 12.31 -13.59
C THR A 127 -12.59 11.97 -12.17
N ILE A 128 -12.14 10.86 -11.58
CA ILE A 128 -12.38 10.52 -10.17
C ILE A 128 -11.48 11.36 -9.27
N GLN A 129 -10.20 11.47 -9.62
CA GLN A 129 -9.21 12.21 -8.83
C GLN A 129 -9.66 13.67 -8.62
N SER A 130 -10.20 14.32 -9.67
CA SER A 130 -10.66 15.72 -9.62
C SER A 130 -11.89 15.94 -8.73
N ARG A 131 -12.62 14.87 -8.38
CA ARG A 131 -13.84 14.91 -7.55
C ARG A 131 -13.64 14.46 -6.12
N CYS A 132 -12.43 13.98 -5.79
CA CYS A 132 -12.09 13.51 -4.46
C CYS A 132 -11.06 14.43 -3.81
N GLN A 133 -11.27 14.76 -2.54
CA GLN A 133 -10.18 15.27 -1.71
C GLN A 133 -9.17 14.14 -1.54
N GLN A 134 -7.88 14.45 -1.53
CA GLN A 134 -6.83 13.44 -1.39
C GLN A 134 -6.21 13.49 0.00
N LEU A 135 -6.02 12.31 0.59
CA LEU A 135 -5.24 12.09 1.79
C LEU A 135 -4.16 11.06 1.46
N THR A 136 -2.90 11.48 1.41
CA THR A 136 -1.77 10.57 1.26
C THR A 136 -1.26 10.19 2.64
N LEU A 137 -1.21 8.87 2.91
CA LEU A 137 -0.61 8.36 4.14
C LEU A 137 0.90 8.22 3.99
N HIS A 138 1.61 8.54 5.07
CA HIS A 138 3.06 8.46 5.14
C HIS A 138 3.50 7.27 5.98
N ARG A 139 4.70 6.78 5.70
CA ARG A 139 5.34 5.73 6.51
C ARG A 139 5.53 6.18 7.95
N THR A 140 5.43 5.26 8.88
CA THR A 140 5.72 5.49 10.29
C THR A 140 7.21 5.72 10.51
N THR A 141 7.55 6.37 11.61
CA THR A 141 8.94 6.60 12.01
C THR A 141 9.52 5.39 12.73
N THR A 142 10.84 5.26 12.76
CA THR A 142 11.53 4.19 13.48
C THR A 142 11.12 4.08 14.95
N SER A 143 10.82 5.22 15.61
CA SER A 143 10.34 5.22 16.99
C SER A 143 8.92 4.67 17.14
N GLN A 144 8.05 4.91 16.15
CA GLN A 144 6.71 4.34 16.12
C GLN A 144 6.75 2.84 15.82
N ASP A 145 7.60 2.43 14.88
CA ASP A 145 7.83 1.01 14.56
C ASP A 145 8.32 0.22 15.79
N ALA A 146 9.25 0.81 16.56
CA ALA A 146 9.74 0.21 17.80
C ALA A 146 8.61 0.00 18.82
N LYS A 147 7.72 1.00 19.00
CA LYS A 147 6.56 0.88 19.90
C LYS A 147 5.59 -0.23 19.48
N LEU A 148 5.36 -0.45 18.19
CA LEU A 148 4.54 -1.56 17.72
C LEU A 148 5.11 -2.92 18.11
N LEU A 149 6.45 -3.02 18.21
CA LEU A 149 7.16 -4.24 18.56
C LEU A 149 7.39 -4.41 20.09
N GLU A 150 7.19 -3.37 20.91
CA GLU A 150 7.47 -3.42 22.35
C GLU A 150 6.75 -4.57 23.07
N ASN A 151 5.46 -4.73 22.81
CA ASN A 151 4.60 -5.71 23.49
C ASN A 151 4.59 -7.10 22.83
N THR A 152 5.51 -7.37 21.93
CA THR A 152 5.64 -8.69 21.28
C THR A 152 6.61 -9.57 22.03
N SER A 153 6.39 -10.90 22.02
CA SER A 153 7.28 -11.90 22.64
C SER A 153 8.57 -12.19 21.84
N LEU A 154 8.85 -11.37 20.82
CA LEU A 154 9.99 -11.53 19.93
C LEU A 154 11.31 -11.16 20.61
N THR A 155 12.38 -11.85 20.23
CA THR A 155 13.74 -11.52 20.68
C THR A 155 14.19 -10.15 20.18
N PRO A 156 15.14 -9.48 20.84
CA PRO A 156 15.68 -8.19 20.38
C PRO A 156 16.27 -8.24 18.96
N GLN A 157 16.74 -9.41 18.53
CA GLN A 157 17.27 -9.61 17.18
C GLN A 157 16.14 -9.63 16.15
N GLU A 158 15.08 -10.40 16.40
CA GLU A 158 13.89 -10.46 15.52
C GLU A 158 13.22 -9.09 15.40
N LYS A 159 13.07 -8.36 16.51
CA LYS A 159 12.52 -6.98 16.50
C LYS A 159 13.33 -6.07 15.57
N ARG A 160 14.65 -6.11 15.64
CA ARG A 160 15.53 -5.32 14.73
C ARG A 160 15.39 -5.75 13.28
N GLN A 161 15.29 -7.05 13.02
CA GLN A 161 15.09 -7.58 11.67
C GLN A 161 13.74 -7.13 11.10
N ILE A 162 12.66 -7.28 11.84
CA ILE A 162 11.32 -6.84 11.40
C ILE A 162 11.31 -5.33 11.16
N ALA A 163 11.86 -4.53 12.08
CA ALA A 163 11.95 -3.08 11.92
C ALA A 163 12.73 -2.67 10.65
N PHE A 164 13.74 -3.44 10.25
CA PHE A 164 14.45 -3.22 8.99
C PHE A 164 13.63 -3.67 7.78
N LEU A 165 13.06 -4.89 7.83
CA LEU A 165 12.35 -5.51 6.71
C LEU A 165 11.01 -4.84 6.37
N ALA A 166 10.38 -4.21 7.35
CA ALA A 166 9.08 -3.55 7.21
C ALA A 166 9.11 -2.05 7.51
N ALA A 167 10.29 -1.41 7.54
CA ALA A 167 10.49 -0.03 7.99
C ALA A 167 9.40 0.95 7.51
N GLY A 168 8.64 1.49 8.45
CA GLY A 168 7.59 2.45 8.20
C GLY A 168 6.27 1.89 7.69
N LEU A 169 6.12 0.55 7.62
CA LEU A 169 4.90 -0.13 7.16
C LEU A 169 4.22 -0.86 8.32
N PRO A 170 3.33 -0.21 9.07
CA PRO A 170 2.83 -0.73 10.34
C PRO A 170 2.02 -2.03 10.22
N LEU A 171 1.27 -2.23 9.14
CA LEU A 171 0.57 -3.50 8.90
C LEU A 171 1.54 -4.64 8.63
N LEU A 172 2.60 -4.38 7.87
CA LEU A 172 3.63 -5.37 7.59
C LEU A 172 4.43 -5.71 8.87
N ILE A 173 4.74 -4.72 9.72
CA ILE A 173 5.36 -4.94 11.04
C ILE A 173 4.48 -5.86 11.87
N THR A 174 3.18 -5.57 11.94
CA THR A 174 2.22 -6.38 12.69
C THR A 174 2.13 -7.80 12.11
N GLU A 175 2.06 -7.93 10.79
CA GLU A 175 2.00 -9.23 10.11
C GLU A 175 3.25 -10.08 10.40
N LEU A 176 4.45 -9.52 10.20
CA LEU A 176 5.70 -10.23 10.44
C LEU A 176 5.93 -10.56 11.92
N SER A 177 5.34 -9.80 12.84
CA SER A 177 5.45 -10.06 14.28
C SER A 177 4.57 -11.22 14.76
N HIS A 178 3.53 -11.59 14.02
CA HIS A 178 2.58 -12.64 14.39
C HIS A 178 2.69 -13.90 13.51
N ASP A 179 3.32 -13.81 12.34
CA ASP A 179 3.45 -14.91 11.38
C ASP A 179 4.92 -15.22 11.08
N ALA A 180 5.42 -16.25 11.78
CA ALA A 180 6.81 -16.72 11.63
C ALA A 180 7.12 -17.21 10.19
N THR A 181 6.12 -17.76 9.48
CA THR A 181 6.29 -18.22 8.09
C THR A 181 6.56 -17.07 7.15
N LYS A 182 5.76 -16.01 7.26
CA LYS A 182 5.95 -14.77 6.47
C LYS A 182 7.26 -14.07 6.81
N LEU A 183 7.65 -14.07 8.08
CA LEU A 183 8.93 -13.55 8.50
C LEU A 183 10.09 -14.33 7.84
N ALA A 184 10.02 -15.66 7.86
CA ALA A 184 11.04 -16.51 7.24
C ALA A 184 11.11 -16.30 5.70
N GLU A 185 9.97 -16.20 5.03
CA GLU A 185 9.91 -15.87 3.59
C GLU A 185 10.56 -14.52 3.30
N ARG A 186 10.26 -13.50 4.08
CA ARG A 186 10.84 -12.17 3.88
C ARG A 186 12.32 -12.11 4.22
N GLN A 187 12.79 -12.90 5.19
CA GLN A 187 14.21 -13.08 5.49
C GLN A 187 14.95 -13.75 4.34
N ALA A 188 14.36 -14.76 3.68
CA ALA A 188 14.95 -15.40 2.51
C ALA A 188 15.11 -14.40 1.35
N ILE A 189 14.08 -13.57 1.07
CA ILE A 189 14.18 -12.50 0.07
C ILE A 189 15.29 -11.50 0.43
N ALA A 190 15.42 -11.16 1.72
CA ALA A 190 16.48 -10.25 2.18
C ALA A 190 17.89 -10.85 2.02
N ALA A 191 18.04 -12.15 2.23
CA ALA A 191 19.30 -12.85 1.99
C ALA A 191 19.67 -12.82 0.50
N ASP A 192 18.72 -13.06 -0.39
CA ASP A 192 18.92 -12.95 -1.84
C ASP A 192 19.27 -11.50 -2.27
N ALA A 193 18.59 -10.50 -1.72
CA ALA A 193 18.89 -9.09 -1.97
C ALA A 193 20.30 -8.73 -1.53
N LYS A 194 20.72 -9.17 -0.34
CA LYS A 194 22.06 -8.97 0.19
C LYS A 194 23.12 -9.63 -0.70
N HIS A 195 22.86 -10.86 -1.14
CA HIS A 195 23.75 -11.59 -2.04
C HIS A 195 23.95 -10.85 -3.39
N ILE A 196 22.89 -10.27 -3.96
CA ILE A 196 22.97 -9.47 -5.19
C ILE A 196 23.88 -8.25 -4.99
N LEU A 197 23.81 -7.59 -3.83
CA LEU A 197 24.61 -6.41 -3.51
C LEU A 197 26.08 -6.73 -3.28
N GLU A 198 26.36 -7.84 -2.60
CA GLU A 198 27.72 -8.27 -2.27
C GLU A 198 28.44 -8.89 -3.48
N TYR A 199 27.70 -9.59 -4.34
CA TYR A 199 28.25 -10.32 -5.49
C TYR A 199 27.48 -9.98 -6.77
N PRO A 200 27.61 -8.75 -7.30
CA PRO A 200 26.95 -8.35 -8.54
C PRO A 200 27.58 -9.09 -9.72
N SER A 201 26.97 -10.19 -10.14
CA SER A 201 27.45 -10.99 -11.26
C SER A 201 26.28 -11.36 -12.17
N SER A 202 26.57 -11.60 -13.45
CA SER A 202 25.56 -12.08 -14.42
C SER A 202 24.88 -13.37 -13.95
N TYR A 203 25.61 -14.24 -13.24
CA TYR A 203 25.07 -15.46 -12.65
C TYR A 203 24.04 -15.16 -11.55
N SER A 204 24.32 -14.23 -10.63
CA SER A 204 23.40 -13.80 -9.58
C SER A 204 22.13 -13.22 -10.17
N ALA A 205 22.25 -12.41 -11.25
CA ALA A 205 21.12 -11.84 -11.97
C ALA A 205 20.22 -12.91 -12.59
N ILE A 206 20.82 -13.86 -13.31
CA ILE A 206 20.07 -14.94 -13.95
C ILE A 206 19.35 -15.81 -12.92
N LYS A 207 20.05 -16.21 -11.85
CA LYS A 207 19.47 -16.99 -10.76
C LYS A 207 18.28 -16.27 -10.11
N CYS A 208 18.42 -14.98 -9.85
CA CYS A 208 17.36 -14.15 -9.29
C CYS A 208 16.17 -14.04 -10.26
N ALA A 209 16.39 -13.72 -11.53
CA ALA A 209 15.35 -13.61 -12.54
C ALA A 209 14.60 -14.93 -12.80
N MET A 210 15.26 -16.07 -12.58
CA MET A 210 14.62 -17.39 -12.66
C MET A 210 13.80 -17.73 -11.41
N HIS A 211 14.24 -17.28 -10.23
CA HIS A 211 13.57 -17.55 -8.97
C HIS A 211 12.34 -16.65 -8.76
N TYR A 212 12.47 -15.36 -9.06
CA TYR A 212 11.42 -14.36 -8.88
C TYR A 212 10.59 -14.18 -10.17
N THR A 213 9.80 -15.20 -10.51
CA THR A 213 8.90 -15.14 -11.67
C THR A 213 7.58 -14.43 -11.35
N ASP A 214 7.15 -14.50 -10.09
CA ASP A 214 5.98 -13.79 -9.57
C ASP A 214 6.32 -12.31 -9.34
N ARG A 215 5.44 -11.45 -9.86
CA ARG A 215 5.61 -10.00 -9.82
C ARG A 215 5.61 -9.44 -8.39
N THR A 216 4.75 -9.96 -7.52
CA THR A 216 4.64 -9.51 -6.14
C THR A 216 5.92 -9.79 -5.38
N LYS A 217 6.48 -11.00 -5.54
CA LYS A 217 7.77 -11.38 -4.95
C LYS A 217 8.93 -10.56 -5.53
N ALA A 218 8.90 -10.27 -6.84
CA ALA A 218 9.92 -9.41 -7.46
C ALA A 218 9.89 -7.98 -6.92
N LEU A 219 8.72 -7.40 -6.73
CA LEU A 219 8.56 -6.07 -6.10
C LEU A 219 9.03 -6.08 -4.64
N GLN A 220 8.77 -7.15 -3.88
CA GLN A 220 9.30 -7.29 -2.53
C GLN A 220 10.84 -7.34 -2.51
N LEU A 221 11.46 -8.04 -3.45
CA LEU A 221 12.91 -8.07 -3.60
C LEU A 221 13.47 -6.66 -3.89
N ILE A 222 12.84 -5.93 -4.81
CA ILE A 222 13.23 -4.56 -5.16
C ILE A 222 13.09 -3.63 -3.95
N ASP A 223 11.98 -3.69 -3.21
CA ASP A 223 11.78 -2.90 -1.99
C ASP A 223 12.92 -3.15 -0.98
N ILE A 224 13.29 -4.40 -0.76
CA ILE A 224 14.39 -4.74 0.15
C ILE A 224 15.74 -4.29 -0.40
N LEU A 225 16.00 -4.43 -1.71
CA LEU A 225 17.22 -3.91 -2.34
C LEU A 225 17.35 -2.40 -2.15
N LEU A 226 16.29 -1.64 -2.39
CA LEU A 226 16.26 -0.19 -2.18
C LEU A 226 16.56 0.19 -0.73
N ARG A 227 16.05 -0.58 0.24
CA ARG A 227 16.35 -0.38 1.67
C ARG A 227 17.83 -0.61 2.00
N PHE A 228 18.42 -1.68 1.48
CA PHE A 228 19.84 -1.94 1.67
C PHE A 228 20.70 -0.85 1.01
N ILE A 229 20.38 -0.46 -0.23
CA ILE A 229 21.09 0.61 -0.95
C ILE A 229 20.99 1.93 -0.16
N HIS A 230 19.80 2.28 0.29
CA HIS A 230 19.58 3.49 1.10
C HIS A 230 20.38 3.45 2.41
N PHE A 231 20.40 2.30 3.09
CA PHE A 231 21.19 2.13 4.31
C PHE A 231 22.68 2.31 4.05
N GLN A 232 23.21 1.73 2.97
CA GLN A 232 24.62 1.88 2.60
C GLN A 232 24.97 3.31 2.19
N LEU A 233 24.13 3.99 1.41
CA LEU A 233 24.33 5.38 1.03
C LEU A 233 24.36 6.34 2.22
N LYS A 234 23.61 6.00 3.28
CA LYS A 234 23.56 6.82 4.50
C LYS A 234 24.78 6.61 5.42
N HIS A 235 25.42 5.43 5.37
CA HIS A 235 26.45 5.03 6.35
C HIS A 235 27.83 4.76 5.76
N ALA A 236 28.01 4.79 4.44
CA ALA A 236 29.28 4.54 3.77
C ALA A 236 29.70 5.71 2.86
N THR A 237 31.01 5.78 2.59
CA THR A 237 31.56 6.67 1.52
C THR A 237 30.95 6.21 0.19
N GLN A 238 30.21 7.11 -0.46
CA GLN A 238 29.36 6.81 -1.62
C GLN A 238 30.20 6.39 -2.84
N PRO A 239 30.33 5.11 -3.21
CA PRO A 239 30.97 4.75 -4.46
C PRO A 239 30.03 5.06 -5.64
N PRO A 240 30.55 5.56 -6.78
CA PRO A 240 29.75 5.84 -8.00
C PRO A 240 28.92 4.64 -8.47
N ALA A 241 29.43 3.43 -8.25
CA ALA A 241 28.74 2.17 -8.57
C ALA A 241 27.40 2.01 -7.84
N MET A 242 27.27 2.54 -6.61
CA MET A 242 26.02 2.43 -5.83
C MET A 242 24.91 3.31 -6.42
N HIS A 243 25.25 4.48 -6.96
CA HIS A 243 24.27 5.34 -7.63
C HIS A 243 23.77 4.72 -8.94
N GLN A 244 24.66 4.08 -9.70
CA GLN A 244 24.28 3.36 -10.92
C GLN A 244 23.36 2.19 -10.59
N LEU A 245 23.68 1.43 -9.55
CA LEU A 245 22.82 0.34 -9.08
C LEU A 245 21.44 0.86 -8.63
N LEU A 246 21.40 1.96 -7.89
CA LEU A 246 20.14 2.59 -7.48
C LEU A 246 19.27 2.94 -8.70
N GLN A 247 19.85 3.56 -9.73
CA GLN A 247 19.13 3.89 -10.96
C GLN A 247 18.56 2.65 -11.64
N LYS A 248 19.36 1.58 -11.78
CA LYS A 248 18.91 0.32 -12.38
C LYS A 248 17.76 -0.33 -11.59
N VAL A 249 17.83 -0.30 -10.24
CA VAL A 249 16.79 -0.83 -9.38
C VAL A 249 15.49 -0.03 -9.50
N LEU A 250 15.57 1.31 -9.55
CA LEU A 250 14.40 2.18 -9.76
C LEU A 250 13.78 2.00 -11.15
N GLU A 251 14.59 1.79 -12.19
CA GLU A 251 14.08 1.48 -13.53
C GLU A 251 13.39 0.12 -13.57
N ALA A 252 13.93 -0.88 -12.88
CA ALA A 252 13.30 -2.19 -12.75
C ALA A 252 11.95 -2.11 -12.00
N GLU A 253 11.89 -1.35 -10.89
CA GLU A 253 10.64 -1.08 -10.16
C GLU A 253 9.59 -0.43 -11.08
N LYS A 254 9.96 0.65 -11.76
CA LYS A 254 9.08 1.34 -12.71
C LYS A 254 8.57 0.42 -13.81
N SER A 255 9.44 -0.44 -14.35
CA SER A 255 9.07 -1.43 -15.37
C SER A 255 8.05 -2.44 -14.82
N LEU A 256 8.27 -2.94 -13.59
CA LEU A 256 7.34 -3.87 -12.93
C LEU A 256 6.00 -3.21 -12.64
N LEU A 257 5.98 -1.99 -12.13
CA LEU A 257 4.75 -1.25 -11.87
C LEU A 257 3.95 -0.96 -13.15
N ALA A 258 4.63 -0.78 -14.29
CA ALA A 258 4.03 -0.61 -15.62
C ALA A 258 3.67 -1.94 -16.31
N ASN A 259 3.51 -3.06 -15.59
CA ASN A 259 3.23 -4.39 -16.13
C ASN A 259 4.30 -4.97 -17.08
N GLY A 260 5.55 -4.51 -16.96
CA GLY A 260 6.68 -5.05 -17.69
C GLY A 260 7.03 -6.50 -17.36
N ASN A 261 7.84 -7.14 -18.20
CA ASN A 261 8.28 -8.50 -17.98
C ASN A 261 9.20 -8.59 -16.75
N THR A 262 8.78 -9.40 -15.77
CA THR A 262 9.47 -9.55 -14.48
C THR A 262 10.92 -10.00 -14.63
N ARG A 263 11.18 -11.00 -15.45
CA ARG A 263 12.53 -11.53 -15.68
C ARG A 263 13.46 -10.49 -16.31
N LEU A 264 12.98 -9.78 -17.33
CA LEU A 264 13.77 -8.75 -18.00
C LEU A 264 14.06 -7.56 -17.06
N ALA A 265 13.10 -7.16 -16.23
CA ALA A 265 13.30 -6.10 -15.25
C ALA A 265 14.39 -6.47 -14.24
N LEU A 266 14.37 -7.68 -13.70
CA LEU A 266 15.36 -8.14 -12.73
C LEU A 266 16.75 -8.35 -13.35
N LEU A 267 16.85 -8.84 -14.60
CA LEU A 267 18.12 -8.99 -15.30
C LEU A 267 18.86 -7.65 -15.48
N LYS A 268 18.13 -6.56 -15.73
CA LYS A 268 18.70 -5.22 -15.91
C LYS A 268 19.34 -4.63 -14.65
N ILE A 269 19.02 -5.15 -13.48
CA ILE A 269 19.60 -4.66 -12.21
C ILE A 269 21.11 -4.95 -12.16
N VAL A 270 21.54 -6.08 -12.69
CA VAL A 270 22.93 -6.55 -12.54
C VAL A 270 23.72 -6.51 -13.84
N LEU A 271 23.05 -6.51 -15.00
CA LEU A 271 23.68 -6.29 -16.31
C LEU A 271 23.91 -4.81 -16.55
#